data_f318c6dd93567d48e8cd790625070974
#
_entry.id   f318c6dd93567d48e8cd790625070974
#
_cell.length_a   1.000
_cell.length_b   1.000
_cell.length_c   1.000
_cell.angle_alpha   90.00
_cell.angle_beta   90.00
_cell.angle_gamma   90.00
#
_symmetry.space_group_name_H-M   'P 1'
#
loop_
_entity.id
_entity.type
_entity.pdbx_description
1 polymer ?
#
loop_
_entity_poly.entity_id
_entity_poly.type
_entity_poly.pdbx_seq_one_letter_code
_entity_poly.pdbx_strand_id
1 'polypeptide(L)'
;MVRKPRSIPKPDRLVFSKTDILAAVEEIDVDNNARQRILDMEIDFRKRIDSFVYSLPMNSAKLEKFNTSPFVLMFYCKQRGYQHISQIEKDILPAKLFSSMETSAGRMTEVVALPIYGWSAVSSRMHSKKSVLDGMKLDSNILRLATLKSGPRCLNDEMSKDIAVDIVSNCVGWARETNVDNIDFTYGVLYGTRRISNKKDWHILRNICEQVPTNDISVPAENNWYCAFSKSDIHVKVSVRIGVDWWDYLGNNRNTFIEICVALIRACVVATNGVDPDRQFTIADMESIVSTDIVPADYNVSLLQRNQYPWLFFLAKHFCDDIIDE
;
A
#
# COMPACT_ATOMS: atom_id res chain seq x y z
N MET A 1 -29.55 -8.75 20.28
CA MET A 1 -29.21 -7.84 19.15
C MET A 1 -27.84 -7.28 19.41
N VAL A 2 -26.82 -7.69 18.62
CA VAL A 2 -25.49 -7.06 18.65
C VAL A 2 -25.67 -5.62 18.22
N ARG A 3 -25.25 -4.68 19.05
CA ARG A 3 -25.19 -3.27 18.64
C ARG A 3 -24.11 -3.16 17.56
N LYS A 4 -24.52 -2.89 16.31
CA LYS A 4 -23.60 -2.49 15.27
C LYS A 4 -22.69 -1.40 15.82
N PRO A 5 -21.38 -1.44 15.54
CA PRO A 5 -20.53 -0.28 15.82
C PRO A 5 -21.13 0.92 15.07
N ARG A 6 -21.67 1.87 15.80
CA ARG A 6 -22.42 2.99 15.22
C ARG A 6 -21.52 4.10 14.70
N SER A 7 -20.31 4.18 15.18
CA SER A 7 -19.34 5.20 14.81
C SER A 7 -18.05 4.57 14.30
N ILE A 8 -17.58 5.06 13.18
CA ILE A 8 -16.23 4.79 12.69
C ILE A 8 -15.25 5.36 13.72
N PRO A 9 -14.23 4.61 14.13
CA PRO A 9 -13.20 5.13 15.02
C PRO A 9 -12.63 6.43 14.45
N LYS A 10 -12.46 7.45 15.31
CA LYS A 10 -11.74 8.65 14.94
C LYS A 10 -10.25 8.35 15.14
N PRO A 11 -9.46 8.14 14.06
CA PRO A 11 -8.07 7.77 14.21
C PRO A 11 -7.25 8.95 14.71
N ASP A 12 -6.24 8.63 15.55
CA ASP A 12 -5.23 9.60 15.94
C ASP A 12 -4.42 10.08 14.73
N ARG A 13 -3.83 11.26 14.85
CA ARG A 13 -2.92 11.79 13.85
C ARG A 13 -1.61 11.03 13.92
N LEU A 14 -1.16 10.51 12.79
CA LEU A 14 0.15 9.86 12.66
C LEU A 14 1.16 10.88 12.14
N VAL A 15 2.16 11.20 12.95
CA VAL A 15 3.24 12.14 12.61
C VAL A 15 4.55 11.38 12.63
N PHE A 16 5.37 11.58 11.61
CA PHE A 16 6.73 11.07 11.57
C PHE A 16 7.73 12.20 11.82
N SER A 17 8.75 11.90 12.58
CA SER A 17 9.97 12.71 12.69
C SER A 17 10.98 12.25 11.62
N LYS A 18 11.61 13.18 10.92
CA LYS A 18 12.71 12.85 10.01
C LYS A 18 13.89 12.25 10.77
N THR A 19 14.11 12.67 12.01
CA THR A 19 15.15 12.09 12.88
C THR A 19 14.87 10.62 13.15
N ASP A 20 13.61 10.24 13.44
CA ASP A 20 13.25 8.84 13.64
C ASP A 20 13.40 8.00 12.35
N ILE A 21 13.10 8.60 11.21
CA ILE A 21 13.29 7.94 9.89
C ILE A 21 14.79 7.69 9.66
N LEU A 22 15.65 8.66 9.95
CA LEU A 22 17.11 8.47 9.82
C LEU A 22 17.63 7.41 10.78
N ALA A 23 17.18 7.43 12.04
CA ALA A 23 17.53 6.39 13.02
C ALA A 23 17.07 4.99 12.57
N ALA A 24 15.90 4.87 11.97
CA ALA A 24 15.44 3.61 11.40
C ALA A 24 16.31 3.14 10.22
N VAL A 25 16.80 4.05 9.38
CA VAL A 25 17.76 3.71 8.31
C VAL A 25 19.08 3.21 8.89
N GLU A 26 19.58 3.79 9.97
CA GLU A 26 20.78 3.32 10.67
C GLU A 26 20.57 1.92 11.27
N GLU A 27 19.44 1.69 11.95
CA GLU A 27 19.07 0.36 12.47
C GLU A 27 19.05 -0.70 11.35
N ILE A 28 18.49 -0.37 10.20
CA ILE A 28 18.42 -1.25 9.02
C ILE A 28 19.83 -1.47 8.43
N ASP A 29 20.67 -0.43 8.38
CA ASP A 29 22.02 -0.52 7.78
C ASP A 29 22.95 -1.46 8.55
N VAL A 30 22.73 -1.66 9.83
CA VAL A 30 23.51 -2.61 10.66
C VAL A 30 22.89 -4.01 10.72
N ASP A 31 21.62 -4.19 10.32
CA ASP A 31 20.96 -5.49 10.26
C ASP A 31 21.21 -6.18 8.91
N ASN A 32 22.05 -7.19 8.90
CA ASN A 32 22.38 -7.94 7.70
C ASN A 32 21.16 -8.57 7.01
N ASN A 33 20.15 -9.02 7.77
CA ASN A 33 18.95 -9.61 7.19
C ASN A 33 18.08 -8.54 6.52
N ALA A 34 17.94 -7.36 7.13
CA ALA A 34 17.23 -6.23 6.54
C ALA A 34 17.93 -5.75 5.26
N ARG A 35 19.24 -5.61 5.29
CA ARG A 35 20.04 -5.28 4.09
C ARG A 35 19.86 -6.29 2.97
N GLN A 36 19.85 -7.58 3.30
CA GLN A 36 19.66 -8.62 2.28
C GLN A 36 18.25 -8.53 1.69
N ARG A 37 17.19 -8.36 2.51
CA ARG A 37 15.82 -8.14 2.02
C ARG A 37 15.72 -6.93 1.08
N ILE A 38 16.37 -5.82 1.42
CA ILE A 38 16.42 -4.62 0.58
C ILE A 38 17.08 -4.92 -0.76
N LEU A 39 18.21 -5.61 -0.77
CA LEU A 39 18.90 -5.97 -2.01
C LEU A 39 18.05 -6.88 -2.90
N ASP A 40 17.42 -7.88 -2.32
CA ASP A 40 16.56 -8.81 -3.06
C ASP A 40 15.34 -8.07 -3.66
N MET A 41 14.71 -7.18 -2.89
CA MET A 41 13.62 -6.33 -3.37
C MET A 41 14.10 -5.34 -4.46
N GLU A 42 15.25 -4.69 -4.28
CA GLU A 42 15.82 -3.76 -5.27
C GLU A 42 16.02 -4.46 -6.62
N ILE A 43 16.61 -5.65 -6.62
CA ILE A 43 16.86 -6.42 -7.85
C ILE A 43 15.55 -6.77 -8.56
N ASP A 44 14.54 -7.25 -7.82
CA ASP A 44 13.27 -7.66 -8.41
C ASP A 44 12.45 -6.44 -8.85
N PHE A 45 12.43 -5.33 -8.09
CA PHE A 45 11.84 -4.08 -8.50
C PHE A 45 12.46 -3.55 -9.79
N ARG A 46 13.78 -3.43 -9.86
CA ARG A 46 14.51 -2.95 -11.03
C ARG A 46 14.14 -3.75 -12.29
N LYS A 47 14.22 -5.08 -12.19
CA LYS A 47 13.86 -5.97 -13.30
C LYS A 47 12.43 -5.77 -13.78
N ARG A 48 11.47 -5.65 -12.87
CA ARG A 48 10.05 -5.51 -13.21
C ARG A 48 9.72 -4.12 -13.72
N ILE A 49 10.28 -3.07 -13.13
CA ILE A 49 10.08 -1.69 -13.55
C ILE A 49 10.64 -1.51 -14.96
N ASP A 50 11.86 -1.97 -15.22
CA ASP A 50 12.46 -1.88 -16.56
C ASP A 50 11.61 -2.61 -17.60
N SER A 51 11.20 -3.85 -17.31
CA SER A 51 10.32 -4.62 -18.21
C SER A 51 8.98 -3.90 -18.47
N PHE A 52 8.40 -3.27 -17.45
CA PHE A 52 7.16 -2.51 -17.57
C PHE A 52 7.37 -1.24 -18.40
N VAL A 53 8.40 -0.44 -18.11
CA VAL A 53 8.71 0.80 -18.83
C VAL A 53 8.94 0.53 -20.32
N TYR A 54 9.67 -0.53 -20.68
CA TYR A 54 9.86 -0.93 -22.07
C TYR A 54 8.56 -1.41 -22.76
N SER A 55 7.56 -1.86 -22.01
CA SER A 55 6.27 -2.28 -22.56
C SER A 55 5.27 -1.14 -22.78
N LEU A 56 5.56 0.07 -22.26
CA LEU A 56 4.67 1.22 -22.40
C LEU A 56 4.58 1.68 -23.85
N PRO A 57 3.39 2.12 -24.31
CA PRO A 57 3.22 2.63 -25.66
C PRO A 57 4.02 3.93 -25.86
N MET A 58 4.93 3.91 -26.80
CA MET A 58 5.71 5.07 -27.23
C MET A 58 5.04 5.77 -28.44
N ASN A 59 5.66 6.77 -29.01
CA ASN A 59 5.18 7.77 -29.97
C ASN A 59 4.29 7.34 -31.15
N SER A 60 3.97 6.07 -31.35
CA SER A 60 3.12 5.58 -32.44
C SER A 60 1.86 4.85 -31.99
N ALA A 61 1.47 5.00 -30.72
CA ALA A 61 0.29 4.31 -30.20
C ALA A 61 -1.00 4.86 -30.81
N LYS A 62 -1.91 3.97 -31.21
CA LYS A 62 -3.24 4.36 -31.70
C LYS A 62 -4.14 4.84 -30.55
N LEU A 63 -5.11 5.71 -30.86
CA LEU A 63 -6.05 6.28 -29.87
C LEU A 63 -6.76 5.22 -29.03
N GLU A 64 -7.03 4.04 -29.57
CA GLU A 64 -7.63 2.92 -28.84
C GLU A 64 -6.83 2.47 -27.60
N LYS A 65 -5.53 2.75 -27.56
CA LYS A 65 -4.66 2.49 -26.39
C LYS A 65 -4.83 3.52 -25.28
N PHE A 66 -5.45 4.66 -25.58
CA PHE A 66 -5.68 5.77 -24.64
C PHE A 66 -7.13 5.76 -24.15
N ASN A 67 -7.51 4.71 -23.43
CA ASN A 67 -8.89 4.51 -22.94
C ASN A 67 -9.26 5.52 -21.83
N THR A 68 -9.29 6.80 -22.17
CA THR A 68 -9.66 7.91 -21.30
C THR A 68 -11.07 8.37 -21.62
N SER A 69 -11.85 8.67 -20.57
CA SER A 69 -13.20 9.18 -20.75
C SER A 69 -13.21 10.46 -21.58
N PRO A 70 -14.00 10.54 -22.67
CA PRO A 70 -14.08 11.75 -23.50
C PRO A 70 -14.60 12.96 -22.70
N PHE A 71 -15.42 12.73 -21.68
CA PHE A 71 -15.91 13.82 -20.81
C PHE A 71 -14.78 14.43 -19.98
N VAL A 72 -13.88 13.60 -19.43
CA VAL A 72 -12.70 14.06 -18.70
C VAL A 72 -11.78 14.88 -19.61
N LEU A 73 -11.57 14.42 -20.85
CA LEU A 73 -10.79 15.17 -21.85
C LEU A 73 -11.39 16.56 -22.12
N MET A 74 -12.72 16.66 -22.24
CA MET A 74 -13.39 17.96 -22.46
C MET A 74 -13.27 18.89 -21.25
N PHE A 75 -13.39 18.36 -20.03
CA PHE A 75 -13.19 19.16 -18.82
C PHE A 75 -11.75 19.66 -18.72
N TYR A 76 -10.80 18.83 -19.07
CA TYR A 76 -9.38 19.17 -19.11
C TYR A 76 -9.10 20.25 -20.16
N CYS A 77 -9.66 20.12 -21.37
CA CYS A 77 -9.55 21.16 -22.40
C CYS A 77 -10.05 22.52 -21.89
N LYS A 78 -11.18 22.53 -21.18
CA LYS A 78 -11.71 23.78 -20.59
C LYS A 78 -10.78 24.35 -19.53
N GLN A 79 -10.23 23.50 -18.67
CA GLN A 79 -9.28 23.91 -17.62
C GLN A 79 -8.00 24.52 -18.21
N ARG A 80 -7.51 23.96 -19.32
CA ARG A 80 -6.28 24.39 -20.00
C ARG A 80 -6.51 25.53 -20.99
N GLY A 81 -7.76 25.86 -21.32
CA GLY A 81 -8.10 26.85 -22.33
C GLY A 81 -7.72 26.44 -23.75
N TYR A 82 -7.68 25.13 -24.04
CA TYR A 82 -7.33 24.64 -25.38
C TYR A 82 -8.37 25.00 -26.41
N GLN A 83 -7.91 25.45 -27.59
CA GLN A 83 -8.74 25.85 -28.72
C GLN A 83 -8.67 24.86 -29.89
N HIS A 84 -7.60 24.07 -29.97
CA HIS A 84 -7.36 23.14 -31.05
C HIS A 84 -7.13 21.72 -30.54
N ILE A 85 -7.65 20.73 -31.26
CA ILE A 85 -7.59 19.33 -30.89
C ILE A 85 -6.14 18.81 -30.75
N SER A 86 -5.21 19.32 -31.51
CA SER A 86 -3.79 18.95 -31.45
C SER A 86 -3.13 19.32 -30.10
N GLN A 87 -3.70 20.26 -29.36
CA GLN A 87 -3.13 20.71 -28.10
C GLN A 87 -3.30 19.64 -27.00
N ILE A 88 -4.38 18.84 -27.05
CA ILE A 88 -4.66 17.82 -26.06
C ILE A 88 -3.73 16.59 -26.20
N GLU A 89 -3.21 16.34 -27.42
CA GLU A 89 -2.37 15.18 -27.69
C GLU A 89 -1.13 15.14 -26.80
N LYS A 90 -0.54 16.31 -26.53
CA LYS A 90 0.66 16.45 -25.68
C LYS A 90 0.43 15.99 -24.23
N ASP A 91 -0.81 16.05 -23.76
CA ASP A 91 -1.15 15.74 -22.37
C ASP A 91 -1.78 14.36 -22.22
N ILE A 92 -2.41 13.81 -23.26
CA ILE A 92 -3.03 12.48 -23.20
C ILE A 92 -1.99 11.41 -22.93
N LEU A 93 -0.86 11.42 -23.61
CA LEU A 93 0.17 10.39 -23.47
C LEU A 93 0.76 10.36 -22.05
N PRO A 94 1.28 11.48 -21.50
CA PRO A 94 1.77 11.51 -20.13
C PRO A 94 0.72 11.09 -19.09
N ALA A 95 -0.51 11.57 -19.22
CA ALA A 95 -1.60 11.22 -18.30
C ALA A 95 -1.93 9.73 -18.33
N LYS A 96 -1.95 9.13 -19.52
CA LYS A 96 -2.20 7.69 -19.67
C LYS A 96 -1.06 6.85 -19.14
N LEU A 97 0.18 7.24 -19.40
CA LEU A 97 1.36 6.56 -18.86
C LEU A 97 1.31 6.55 -17.34
N PHE A 98 1.01 7.69 -16.70
CA PHE A 98 0.90 7.82 -15.27
C PHE A 98 -0.19 6.91 -14.69
N SER A 99 -1.39 6.92 -15.26
CA SER A 99 -2.50 6.05 -14.85
C SER A 99 -2.18 4.54 -15.01
N SER A 100 -1.45 4.17 -16.06
CA SER A 100 -0.99 2.79 -16.25
C SER A 100 0.04 2.39 -15.19
N MET A 101 0.93 3.32 -14.83
CA MET A 101 1.92 3.11 -13.77
C MET A 101 1.26 2.93 -12.40
N GLU A 102 0.23 3.72 -12.05
CA GLU A 102 -0.50 3.56 -10.78
C GLU A 102 -1.04 2.15 -10.59
N THR A 103 -1.71 1.60 -11.62
CA THR A 103 -2.26 0.24 -11.56
C THR A 103 -1.15 -0.82 -11.43
N SER A 104 -0.07 -0.65 -12.18
CA SER A 104 1.04 -1.61 -12.20
C SER A 104 1.91 -1.53 -10.96
N ALA A 105 2.10 -0.34 -10.39
CA ALA A 105 2.94 -0.13 -9.21
C ALA A 105 2.39 -0.84 -7.97
N GLY A 106 1.08 -0.76 -7.72
CA GLY A 106 0.44 -1.49 -6.63
C GLY A 106 0.71 -2.99 -6.72
N ARG A 107 0.36 -3.59 -7.86
CA ARG A 107 0.59 -5.03 -8.09
C ARG A 107 2.07 -5.43 -8.03
N MET A 108 2.96 -4.58 -8.55
CA MET A 108 4.40 -4.84 -8.52
C MET A 108 4.91 -4.87 -7.07
N THR A 109 4.47 -3.93 -6.24
CA THR A 109 4.84 -3.86 -4.82
C THR A 109 4.40 -5.12 -4.07
N GLU A 110 3.18 -5.61 -4.33
CA GLU A 110 2.67 -6.86 -3.76
C GLU A 110 3.53 -8.06 -4.17
N VAL A 111 3.78 -8.23 -5.46
CA VAL A 111 4.51 -9.38 -6.01
C VAL A 111 5.98 -9.40 -5.58
N VAL A 112 6.59 -8.25 -5.33
CA VAL A 112 7.98 -8.16 -4.85
C VAL A 112 8.05 -8.37 -3.34
N ALA A 113 7.20 -7.65 -2.57
CA ALA A 113 7.31 -7.64 -1.12
C ALA A 113 6.83 -8.93 -0.45
N LEU A 114 5.69 -9.48 -0.87
CA LEU A 114 5.10 -10.65 -0.19
C LEU A 114 6.08 -11.83 -0.04
N PRO A 115 6.79 -12.31 -1.09
CA PRO A 115 7.71 -13.43 -0.97
C PRO A 115 8.89 -13.15 -0.04
N ILE A 116 9.41 -11.93 -0.02
CA ILE A 116 10.55 -11.53 0.82
C ILE A 116 10.24 -11.67 2.31
N TYR A 117 8.98 -11.44 2.70
CA TYR A 117 8.52 -11.61 4.07
C TYR A 117 7.84 -12.97 4.33
N GLY A 118 8.08 -13.95 3.45
CA GLY A 118 7.64 -15.33 3.63
C GLY A 118 6.15 -15.57 3.34
N TRP A 119 5.52 -14.67 2.57
CA TRP A 119 4.18 -14.89 2.05
C TRP A 119 4.26 -15.56 0.68
N SER A 120 3.26 -16.35 0.34
CA SER A 120 3.14 -17.04 -0.93
C SER A 120 1.88 -16.62 -1.68
N ALA A 121 1.87 -16.91 -2.99
CA ALA A 121 0.66 -16.79 -3.78
C ALA A 121 -0.41 -17.75 -3.25
N VAL A 122 -1.66 -17.34 -3.33
CA VAL A 122 -2.79 -18.12 -2.86
C VAL A 122 -3.07 -19.29 -3.81
N SER A 123 -3.32 -20.48 -3.27
CA SER A 123 -3.70 -21.66 -4.04
C SER A 123 -4.94 -21.40 -4.89
N SER A 124 -4.95 -21.85 -6.14
CA SER A 124 -6.10 -21.71 -7.04
C SER A 124 -7.39 -22.30 -6.48
N ARG A 125 -7.31 -23.30 -5.60
CA ARG A 125 -8.45 -23.91 -4.91
C ARG A 125 -9.11 -23.02 -3.88
N MET A 126 -8.36 -22.05 -3.33
CA MET A 126 -8.85 -21.10 -2.36
C MET A 126 -9.52 -19.88 -3.01
N HIS A 127 -9.33 -19.67 -4.31
CA HIS A 127 -10.01 -18.60 -5.03
C HIS A 127 -11.47 -18.99 -5.29
N SER A 128 -12.40 -18.15 -4.86
CA SER A 128 -13.78 -18.17 -5.33
C SER A 128 -13.95 -17.24 -6.54
N LYS A 129 -15.10 -17.28 -7.22
CA LYS A 129 -15.39 -16.32 -8.31
C LYS A 129 -15.36 -14.85 -7.86
N LYS A 130 -15.41 -14.59 -6.55
CA LYS A 130 -15.42 -13.26 -5.94
C LYS A 130 -14.22 -13.04 -5.00
N SER A 131 -13.44 -14.09 -4.71
CA SER A 131 -12.33 -14.03 -3.79
C SER A 131 -11.14 -13.32 -4.44
N VAL A 132 -10.72 -12.24 -3.82
CA VAL A 132 -9.54 -11.46 -4.20
C VAL A 132 -8.52 -11.64 -3.08
N LEU A 133 -7.91 -12.83 -3.01
CA LEU A 133 -6.82 -13.10 -2.09
C LEU A 133 -5.49 -12.86 -2.82
N ASP A 134 -4.67 -11.96 -2.29
CA ASP A 134 -3.41 -11.57 -2.91
C ASP A 134 -2.21 -12.32 -2.31
N GLY A 135 -2.33 -12.76 -1.05
CA GLY A 135 -1.25 -13.50 -0.38
C GLY A 135 -1.73 -14.39 0.74
N MET A 136 -0.93 -15.42 1.01
CA MET A 136 -1.12 -16.32 2.15
C MET A 136 0.20 -16.64 2.84
N LYS A 137 0.13 -16.91 4.14
CA LYS A 137 1.24 -17.41 4.95
C LYS A 137 0.70 -18.38 5.98
N LEU A 138 1.32 -19.54 6.07
CA LEU A 138 0.98 -20.54 7.09
C LEU A 138 2.00 -20.48 8.23
N ASP A 139 1.56 -20.09 9.42
CA ASP A 139 2.36 -20.03 10.63
C ASP A 139 1.80 -21.02 11.64
N SER A 140 2.46 -22.17 11.81
CA SER A 140 2.00 -23.25 12.71
C SER A 140 0.55 -23.66 12.41
N ASN A 141 -0.41 -23.29 13.27
CA ASN A 141 -1.85 -23.59 13.13
C ASN A 141 -2.67 -22.31 12.75
N ILE A 142 -2.04 -21.30 12.20
CA ILE A 142 -2.70 -20.06 11.80
C ILE A 142 -2.48 -19.83 10.31
N LEU A 143 -3.57 -19.79 9.55
CA LEU A 143 -3.57 -19.35 8.17
C LEU A 143 -3.72 -17.82 8.13
N ARG A 144 -2.68 -17.14 7.71
CA ARG A 144 -2.75 -15.70 7.41
C ARG A 144 -3.13 -15.51 5.95
N LEU A 145 -4.14 -14.71 5.73
CA LEU A 145 -4.63 -14.34 4.39
C LEU A 145 -4.63 -12.82 4.24
N ALA A 146 -4.30 -12.34 3.06
CA ALA A 146 -4.34 -10.92 2.76
C ALA A 146 -5.08 -10.63 1.46
N THR A 147 -5.86 -9.56 1.49
CA THR A 147 -6.37 -8.85 0.30
C THR A 147 -5.80 -7.45 0.33
N LEU A 148 -5.19 -7.01 -0.78
CA LEU A 148 -4.42 -5.77 -0.82
C LEU A 148 -5.06 -4.74 -1.75
N LYS A 149 -4.89 -3.48 -1.40
CA LYS A 149 -5.23 -2.33 -2.23
C LYS A 149 -4.11 -1.31 -2.22
N SER A 150 -3.85 -0.71 -3.37
CA SER A 150 -2.77 0.26 -3.49
C SER A 150 -2.99 1.50 -2.63
N GLY A 151 -4.22 1.99 -2.45
CA GLY A 151 -4.46 3.23 -1.73
C GLY A 151 -5.69 3.24 -0.83
N PRO A 152 -5.83 4.25 0.05
CA PRO A 152 -6.82 4.28 1.13
C PRO A 152 -8.23 4.71 0.69
N ARG A 153 -8.51 4.84 -0.61
CA ARG A 153 -9.82 5.24 -1.17
C ARG A 153 -10.28 4.32 -2.29
N CYS A 154 -9.76 3.10 -2.33
CA CYS A 154 -10.04 2.13 -3.40
C CYS A 154 -11.38 1.41 -3.25
N LEU A 155 -12.04 1.44 -2.09
CA LEU A 155 -13.32 0.76 -1.87
C LEU A 155 -14.52 1.70 -1.98
N ASN A 156 -15.62 1.12 -2.48
CA ASN A 156 -16.98 1.64 -2.29
C ASN A 156 -17.77 0.74 -1.31
N ASP A 157 -19.05 1.07 -1.04
CA ASP A 157 -19.89 0.34 -0.09
C ASP A 157 -20.19 -1.10 -0.55
N GLU A 158 -20.40 -1.31 -1.85
CA GLU A 158 -20.68 -2.61 -2.42
C GLU A 158 -19.46 -3.53 -2.31
N MET A 159 -18.28 -3.05 -2.70
CA MET A 159 -17.03 -3.80 -2.56
C MET A 159 -16.73 -4.17 -1.11
N SER A 160 -16.97 -3.27 -0.16
CA SER A 160 -16.79 -3.55 1.28
C SER A 160 -17.71 -4.67 1.77
N LYS A 161 -18.95 -4.68 1.25
CA LYS A 161 -19.94 -5.73 1.56
C LYS A 161 -19.55 -7.06 0.90
N ASP A 162 -19.11 -7.05 -0.35
CA ASP A 162 -18.70 -8.26 -1.07
C ASP A 162 -17.50 -8.93 -0.39
N ILE A 163 -16.50 -8.16 0.04
CA ILE A 163 -15.35 -8.68 0.79
C ILE A 163 -15.82 -9.33 2.10
N ALA A 164 -16.72 -8.69 2.84
CA ALA A 164 -17.25 -9.26 4.08
C ALA A 164 -18.02 -10.57 3.85
N VAL A 165 -18.85 -10.62 2.80
CA VAL A 165 -19.56 -11.85 2.38
C VAL A 165 -18.59 -12.95 2.02
N ASP A 166 -17.55 -12.62 1.27
CA ASP A 166 -16.55 -13.58 0.82
C ASP A 166 -15.80 -14.21 2.01
N ILE A 167 -15.34 -13.39 2.95
CA ILE A 167 -14.67 -13.86 4.17
C ILE A 167 -15.57 -14.83 4.96
N VAL A 168 -16.79 -14.42 5.28
CA VAL A 168 -17.71 -15.23 6.08
C VAL A 168 -18.14 -16.51 5.38
N SER A 169 -18.25 -16.49 4.05
CA SER A 169 -18.69 -17.65 3.26
C SER A 169 -17.57 -18.67 3.07
N ASN A 170 -16.33 -18.24 2.88
CA ASN A 170 -15.24 -19.12 2.48
C ASN A 170 -14.27 -19.51 3.60
N CYS A 171 -14.33 -18.89 4.78
CA CYS A 171 -13.38 -19.17 5.86
C CYS A 171 -13.26 -20.66 6.23
N VAL A 172 -14.38 -21.39 6.28
CA VAL A 172 -14.39 -22.83 6.58
C VAL A 172 -13.71 -23.64 5.46
N GLY A 173 -13.91 -23.22 4.19
CA GLY A 173 -13.24 -23.85 3.04
C GLY A 173 -11.73 -23.61 3.07
N TRP A 174 -11.29 -22.39 3.37
CA TRP A 174 -9.87 -22.05 3.49
C TRP A 174 -9.18 -22.82 4.60
N ALA A 175 -9.83 -22.92 5.79
CA ALA A 175 -9.32 -23.66 6.93
C ALA A 175 -9.14 -25.15 6.60
N ARG A 176 -10.13 -25.76 5.93
CA ARG A 176 -10.07 -27.18 5.51
C ARG A 176 -8.97 -27.45 4.49
N GLU A 177 -8.80 -26.55 3.51
CA GLU A 177 -7.76 -26.70 2.46
C GLU A 177 -6.35 -26.69 3.06
N THR A 178 -6.15 -25.96 4.16
CA THR A 178 -4.85 -25.81 4.82
C THR A 178 -4.72 -26.59 6.13
N ASN A 179 -5.79 -27.30 6.54
CA ASN A 179 -5.87 -28.10 7.75
C ASN A 179 -5.52 -27.30 9.02
N VAL A 180 -6.17 -26.14 9.20
CA VAL A 180 -6.01 -25.26 10.36
C VAL A 180 -7.37 -24.90 10.98
N ASP A 181 -7.36 -24.47 12.22
CA ASP A 181 -8.56 -24.00 12.93
C ASP A 181 -8.60 -22.49 13.13
N ASN A 182 -7.49 -21.80 12.79
CA ASN A 182 -7.36 -20.38 13.01
C ASN A 182 -7.01 -19.65 11.70
N ILE A 183 -7.77 -18.58 11.41
CA ILE A 183 -7.52 -17.69 10.27
C ILE A 183 -7.30 -16.27 10.77
N ASP A 184 -6.21 -15.63 10.33
CA ASP A 184 -5.95 -14.19 10.50
C ASP A 184 -6.04 -13.52 9.13
N PHE A 185 -7.22 -13.00 8.80
CA PHE A 185 -7.47 -12.31 7.54
C PHE A 185 -7.16 -10.82 7.68
N THR A 186 -6.36 -10.29 6.77
CA THR A 186 -6.04 -8.87 6.72
C THR A 186 -6.47 -8.24 5.40
N TYR A 187 -7.31 -7.21 5.50
CA TYR A 187 -7.47 -6.24 4.43
C TYR A 187 -6.36 -5.19 4.58
N GLY A 188 -5.38 -5.22 3.67
CA GLY A 188 -4.21 -4.37 3.68
C GLY A 188 -4.29 -3.25 2.65
N VAL A 189 -3.84 -2.06 3.03
CA VAL A 189 -3.69 -0.90 2.13
C VAL A 189 -2.22 -0.50 2.12
N LEU A 190 -1.61 -0.45 0.94
CA LEU A 190 -0.15 -0.33 0.81
C LEU A 190 0.41 1.01 1.29
N TYR A 191 -0.34 2.12 1.16
CA TYR A 191 0.06 3.43 1.67
C TYR A 191 -1.13 4.20 2.22
N GLY A 192 -0.87 5.34 2.86
CA GLY A 192 -1.90 6.18 3.45
C GLY A 192 -2.03 6.00 4.94
N THR A 193 -3.00 6.72 5.53
CA THR A 193 -3.32 6.65 6.95
C THR A 193 -4.81 6.37 7.16
N ARG A 194 -5.16 5.93 8.37
CA ARG A 194 -6.56 5.74 8.76
C ARG A 194 -7.38 7.04 8.66
N ARG A 195 -6.74 8.21 8.75
CA ARG A 195 -7.39 9.52 8.65
C ARG A 195 -7.82 9.86 7.24
N ILE A 196 -6.99 9.57 6.24
CA ILE A 196 -7.29 9.87 4.82
C ILE A 196 -8.15 8.80 4.15
N SER A 197 -8.32 7.63 4.78
CA SER A 197 -9.23 6.59 4.32
C SER A 197 -10.66 7.13 4.18
N ASN A 198 -11.39 6.70 3.16
CA ASN A 198 -12.81 7.01 3.00
C ASN A 198 -13.72 6.22 3.95
N LYS A 199 -13.14 5.46 4.87
CA LYS A 199 -13.79 4.60 5.88
C LYS A 199 -14.51 3.37 5.32
N LYS A 200 -14.50 3.15 4.01
CA LYS A 200 -15.12 1.96 3.41
C LYS A 200 -14.31 0.69 3.75
N ASP A 201 -13.02 0.85 3.98
CA ASP A 201 -12.15 -0.21 4.49
C ASP A 201 -12.67 -0.74 5.85
N TRP A 202 -12.97 0.17 6.77
CA TRP A 202 -13.53 -0.19 8.09
C TRP A 202 -14.94 -0.78 7.98
N HIS A 203 -15.73 -0.40 6.96
CA HIS A 203 -17.07 -0.96 6.72
C HIS A 203 -17.05 -2.47 6.47
N ILE A 204 -15.91 -3.05 6.06
CA ILE A 204 -15.74 -4.52 5.98
C ILE A 204 -16.07 -5.14 7.34
N LEU A 205 -15.48 -4.64 8.41
CA LEU A 205 -15.69 -5.15 9.76
C LEU A 205 -17.17 -5.02 10.20
N ARG A 206 -17.78 -3.88 9.91
CA ARG A 206 -19.20 -3.65 10.16
C ARG A 206 -20.08 -4.65 9.39
N ASN A 207 -19.79 -4.87 8.11
CA ASN A 207 -20.56 -5.77 7.27
C ASN A 207 -20.41 -7.24 7.71
N ILE A 208 -19.24 -7.64 8.25
CA ILE A 208 -19.05 -8.95 8.89
C ILE A 208 -19.97 -9.09 10.10
N CYS A 209 -20.05 -8.06 10.97
CA CYS A 209 -20.94 -8.09 12.14
C CYS A 209 -22.43 -8.21 11.76
N GLU A 210 -22.80 -7.84 10.55
CA GLU A 210 -24.19 -8.00 10.05
C GLU A 210 -24.51 -9.42 9.58
N GLN A 211 -23.50 -10.21 9.27
CA GLN A 211 -23.64 -11.55 8.67
C GLN A 211 -23.41 -12.69 9.66
N VAL A 212 -22.70 -12.42 10.74
CA VAL A 212 -22.38 -13.43 11.75
C VAL A 212 -23.39 -13.33 12.91
N PRO A 213 -23.92 -14.48 13.42
CA PRO A 213 -24.80 -14.49 14.59
C PRO A 213 -24.16 -13.80 15.81
N THR A 214 -24.98 -13.19 16.63
CA THR A 214 -24.58 -12.38 17.77
C THR A 214 -23.65 -13.07 18.78
N ASN A 215 -23.85 -14.35 18.99
CA ASN A 215 -23.11 -15.12 20.00
C ASN A 215 -21.73 -15.56 19.50
N ASP A 216 -21.49 -15.49 18.19
CA ASP A 216 -20.29 -16.01 17.57
C ASP A 216 -19.30 -14.90 17.17
N ILE A 217 -19.62 -13.65 17.49
CA ILE A 217 -18.79 -12.51 17.12
C ILE A 217 -18.40 -11.65 18.31
N SER A 218 -17.11 -11.36 18.39
CA SER A 218 -16.55 -10.34 19.25
C SER A 218 -16.50 -9.03 18.47
N VAL A 219 -17.39 -8.09 18.81
CA VAL A 219 -17.46 -6.77 18.20
C VAL A 219 -16.24 -5.96 18.63
N PRO A 220 -15.55 -5.25 17.72
CA PRO A 220 -14.45 -4.38 18.09
C PRO A 220 -14.93 -3.32 19.09
N ALA A 221 -14.19 -3.12 20.17
CA ALA A 221 -14.33 -1.95 21.01
C ALA A 221 -14.16 -0.67 20.17
N GLU A 222 -14.63 0.47 20.66
CA GLU A 222 -14.36 1.76 20.05
C GLU A 222 -12.87 1.89 19.74
N ASN A 223 -12.54 2.30 18.52
CA ASN A 223 -11.18 2.44 17.97
C ASN A 223 -10.48 1.17 17.48
N ASN A 224 -11.09 0.00 17.55
CA ASN A 224 -10.46 -1.20 16.99
C ASN A 224 -10.70 -1.32 15.48
N TRP A 225 -9.63 -1.67 14.77
CA TRP A 225 -9.64 -1.93 13.34
C TRP A 225 -9.59 -3.45 13.06
N TYR A 226 -10.21 -4.24 13.93
CA TYR A 226 -10.38 -5.67 13.78
C TYR A 226 -11.68 -6.17 14.41
N CYS A 227 -12.15 -7.33 13.97
CA CYS A 227 -13.18 -8.12 14.64
C CYS A 227 -12.74 -9.59 14.65
N ALA A 228 -13.39 -10.40 15.49
CA ALA A 228 -13.17 -11.83 15.48
C ALA A 228 -14.52 -12.56 15.58
N PHE A 229 -14.63 -13.69 14.90
CA PHE A 229 -15.82 -14.54 14.95
C PHE A 229 -15.43 -16.02 14.85
N SER A 230 -16.38 -16.89 15.21
CA SER A 230 -16.24 -18.34 15.04
C SER A 230 -17.31 -18.86 14.09
N LYS A 231 -16.97 -19.83 13.25
CA LYS A 231 -17.89 -20.52 12.35
C LYS A 231 -17.44 -21.96 12.14
N SER A 232 -18.31 -22.95 12.52
CA SER A 232 -17.99 -24.40 12.40
C SER A 232 -16.63 -24.74 13.03
N ASP A 233 -16.39 -24.29 14.26
CA ASP A 233 -15.16 -24.47 15.04
C ASP A 233 -13.91 -23.79 14.48
N ILE A 234 -14.05 -23.01 13.42
CA ILE A 234 -12.96 -22.19 12.88
C ILE A 234 -13.00 -20.78 13.51
N HIS A 235 -11.87 -20.36 14.06
CA HIS A 235 -11.70 -19.03 14.63
C HIS A 235 -11.12 -18.08 13.59
N VAL A 236 -11.82 -17.00 13.32
CA VAL A 236 -11.45 -16.02 12.29
C VAL A 236 -11.26 -14.65 12.93
N LYS A 237 -10.05 -14.11 12.80
CA LYS A 237 -9.76 -12.71 13.09
C LYS A 237 -9.69 -11.96 11.76
N VAL A 238 -10.37 -10.82 11.66
CA VAL A 238 -10.32 -9.95 10.50
C VAL A 238 -9.82 -8.59 10.91
N SER A 239 -8.77 -8.12 10.26
CA SER A 239 -8.15 -6.83 10.53
C SER A 239 -8.13 -5.95 9.28
N VAL A 240 -8.27 -4.64 9.47
CA VAL A 240 -8.01 -3.61 8.44
C VAL A 240 -6.75 -2.88 8.82
N ARG A 241 -5.73 -2.94 7.95
CA ARG A 241 -4.41 -2.38 8.19
C ARG A 241 -4.04 -1.42 7.06
N ILE A 242 -3.69 -0.19 7.38
CA ILE A 242 -3.44 0.86 6.38
C ILE A 242 -2.03 1.41 6.56
N GLY A 243 -1.28 1.48 5.45
CA GLY A 243 0.07 2.03 5.41
C GLY A 243 1.01 1.29 6.36
N VAL A 244 1.60 2.00 7.31
CA VAL A 244 2.58 1.43 8.25
C VAL A 244 2.04 0.20 8.97
N ASP A 245 0.78 0.22 9.43
CA ASP A 245 0.18 -0.93 10.12
C ASP A 245 0.19 -2.22 9.27
N TRP A 246 0.06 -2.08 7.95
CA TRP A 246 0.16 -3.22 7.04
C TRP A 246 1.60 -3.72 6.93
N TRP A 247 2.55 -2.81 6.74
CA TRP A 247 3.96 -3.18 6.58
C TRP A 247 4.54 -3.77 7.87
N ASP A 248 4.20 -3.21 9.02
CA ASP A 248 4.59 -3.77 10.33
C ASP A 248 4.08 -5.20 10.51
N TYR A 249 2.84 -5.44 10.10
CA TYR A 249 2.26 -6.78 10.15
C TYR A 249 2.92 -7.74 9.17
N LEU A 250 3.21 -7.29 7.95
CA LEU A 250 3.85 -8.10 6.91
C LEU A 250 5.22 -8.60 7.33
N GLY A 251 6.08 -7.69 7.78
CA GLY A 251 7.46 -7.98 8.15
C GLY A 251 7.67 -8.30 9.62
N ASN A 252 6.63 -8.18 10.44
CA ASN A 252 6.71 -8.28 11.90
C ASN A 252 7.81 -7.36 12.49
N ASN A 253 7.97 -6.19 11.88
CA ASN A 253 8.98 -5.20 12.23
C ASN A 253 8.50 -3.78 11.83
N ARG A 254 8.60 -2.83 12.77
CA ARG A 254 8.19 -1.42 12.57
C ARG A 254 8.94 -0.70 11.44
N ASN A 255 10.13 -1.17 11.08
CA ASN A 255 10.95 -0.57 10.04
C ASN A 255 10.66 -1.13 8.63
N THR A 256 9.72 -2.09 8.50
CA THR A 256 9.43 -2.75 7.22
C THR A 256 9.05 -1.77 6.12
N PHE A 257 8.26 -0.73 6.43
CA PHE A 257 7.89 0.26 5.41
C PHE A 257 9.10 1.08 4.92
N ILE A 258 10.10 1.34 5.78
CA ILE A 258 11.36 1.98 5.40
C ILE A 258 12.17 1.05 4.49
N GLU A 259 12.25 -0.25 4.79
CA GLU A 259 12.93 -1.23 3.93
C GLU A 259 12.35 -1.19 2.49
N ILE A 260 11.02 -1.16 2.36
CA ILE A 260 10.34 -1.04 1.05
C ILE A 260 10.67 0.28 0.35
N CYS A 261 10.59 1.40 1.08
CA CYS A 261 10.92 2.73 0.53
C CYS A 261 12.38 2.78 0.05
N VAL A 262 13.32 2.28 0.83
CA VAL A 262 14.75 2.23 0.48
C VAL A 262 14.95 1.36 -0.75
N ALA A 263 14.36 0.18 -0.82
CA ALA A 263 14.48 -0.71 -1.98
C ALA A 263 13.94 -0.06 -3.26
N LEU A 264 12.79 0.61 -3.20
CA LEU A 264 12.21 1.35 -4.33
C LEU A 264 13.10 2.51 -4.77
N ILE A 265 13.61 3.31 -3.82
CA ILE A 265 14.50 4.43 -4.13
C ILE A 265 15.77 3.92 -4.84
N ARG A 266 16.40 2.87 -4.32
CA ARG A 266 17.59 2.27 -4.92
C ARG A 266 17.32 1.69 -6.31
N ALA A 267 16.12 1.16 -6.55
CA ALA A 267 15.72 0.65 -7.85
C ALA A 267 15.47 1.75 -8.89
N CYS A 268 14.95 2.91 -8.45
CA CYS A 268 14.41 3.95 -9.35
C CYS A 268 15.29 5.19 -9.46
N VAL A 269 16.04 5.54 -8.42
CA VAL A 269 16.78 6.81 -8.32
C VAL A 269 18.28 6.55 -8.37
N VAL A 270 18.93 7.14 -9.37
CA VAL A 270 20.40 7.04 -9.51
C VAL A 270 21.07 7.72 -8.31
N ALA A 271 21.90 6.95 -7.62
CA ALA A 271 22.63 7.42 -6.45
C ALA A 271 23.73 8.43 -6.85
N THR A 272 23.79 9.56 -6.18
CA THR A 272 24.82 10.58 -6.39
C THR A 272 25.04 11.40 -5.11
N ASN A 273 26.21 11.97 -4.95
CA ASN A 273 26.52 12.93 -3.90
C ASN A 273 26.18 14.39 -4.29
N GLY A 274 25.64 14.59 -5.49
CA GLY A 274 25.27 15.91 -6.00
C GLY A 274 24.09 16.54 -5.23
N VAL A 275 24.07 17.87 -5.22
CA VAL A 275 22.94 18.68 -4.75
C VAL A 275 22.00 18.90 -5.94
N ASP A 276 20.70 18.91 -5.70
CA ASP A 276 19.71 19.27 -6.71
C ASP A 276 19.88 20.74 -7.13
N PRO A 277 20.24 21.02 -8.41
CA PRO A 277 20.49 22.38 -8.86
C PRO A 277 19.20 23.18 -9.08
N ASP A 278 18.06 22.49 -9.28
CA ASP A 278 16.77 23.09 -9.69
C ASP A 278 15.72 23.01 -8.59
N ARG A 279 16.12 23.21 -7.34
CA ARG A 279 15.26 23.09 -6.15
C ARG A 279 14.17 24.19 -6.11
N GLN A 280 13.23 24.12 -7.07
CA GLN A 280 12.05 24.99 -7.09
C GLN A 280 10.78 24.13 -7.09
N PHE A 281 9.95 24.33 -6.05
CA PHE A 281 8.70 23.60 -5.89
C PHE A 281 7.50 24.52 -6.05
N THR A 282 6.47 24.05 -6.76
CA THR A 282 5.17 24.74 -6.89
C THR A 282 4.12 24.23 -5.91
N ILE A 283 4.35 23.03 -5.33
CA ILE A 283 3.52 22.47 -4.26
C ILE A 283 3.99 23.08 -2.94
N ALA A 284 3.09 23.75 -2.23
CA ALA A 284 3.42 24.66 -1.13
C ALA A 284 4.21 24.03 0.04
N ASP A 285 3.99 22.75 0.33
CA ASP A 285 4.65 22.03 1.42
C ASP A 285 5.78 21.09 0.95
N MET A 286 6.01 20.99 -0.36
CA MET A 286 7.01 20.08 -0.90
C MET A 286 8.42 20.38 -0.38
N GLU A 287 8.80 21.63 -0.34
CA GLU A 287 10.14 22.04 0.11
C GLU A 287 10.43 21.61 1.55
N SER A 288 9.48 21.80 2.46
CA SER A 288 9.64 21.37 3.86
C SER A 288 9.65 19.83 3.98
N ILE A 289 8.82 19.13 3.23
CA ILE A 289 8.79 17.66 3.23
C ILE A 289 10.15 17.08 2.82
N VAL A 290 10.70 17.55 1.70
CA VAL A 290 11.93 16.98 1.11
C VAL A 290 13.22 17.61 1.61
N SER A 291 13.15 18.63 2.52
CA SER A 291 14.35 19.24 3.10
C SER A 291 15.24 18.19 3.77
N THR A 292 16.53 18.31 3.49
CA THR A 292 17.60 17.48 4.08
C THR A 292 18.46 18.25 5.06
N ASP A 293 17.99 19.39 5.56
CA ASP A 293 18.77 20.25 6.46
C ASP A 293 19.10 19.55 7.78
N ILE A 294 18.23 18.60 8.18
CA ILE A 294 18.43 17.75 9.36
C ILE A 294 19.44 16.61 9.13
N VAL A 295 19.78 16.28 7.89
CA VAL A 295 20.72 15.19 7.60
C VAL A 295 22.14 15.69 7.83
N PRO A 296 22.89 15.18 8.84
CA PRO A 296 24.25 15.66 9.14
C PRO A 296 25.16 15.56 7.91
N ALA A 297 26.13 16.45 7.81
CA ALA A 297 27.05 16.47 6.68
C ALA A 297 27.92 15.19 6.60
N ASP A 298 28.23 14.60 7.75
CA ASP A 298 28.97 13.36 7.93
C ASP A 298 28.09 12.12 8.03
N TYR A 299 26.75 12.27 7.86
CA TYR A 299 25.83 11.17 7.88
C TYR A 299 26.16 10.18 6.76
N ASN A 300 26.56 8.97 7.14
CA ASN A 300 27.08 7.97 6.23
C ASN A 300 26.49 6.59 6.55
N VAL A 301 25.44 6.23 5.82
CA VAL A 301 24.88 4.87 5.79
C VAL A 301 25.09 4.30 4.39
N SER A 302 25.31 3.01 4.28
CA SER A 302 25.60 2.37 2.99
C SER A 302 24.37 2.23 2.09
N LEU A 303 23.18 2.36 2.65
CA LEU A 303 21.91 2.10 1.97
C LEU A 303 21.51 3.19 0.98
N LEU A 304 21.75 4.48 1.29
CA LEU A 304 21.32 5.61 0.49
C LEU A 304 22.43 6.63 0.32
N GLN A 305 22.47 7.29 -0.84
CA GLN A 305 23.31 8.44 -1.13
C GLN A 305 22.57 9.76 -0.85
N ARG A 306 23.31 10.86 -0.76
CA ARG A 306 22.78 12.19 -0.34
C ARG A 306 21.54 12.62 -1.12
N ASN A 307 21.53 12.45 -2.44
CA ASN A 307 20.41 12.81 -3.30
C ASN A 307 19.15 11.92 -3.14
N GLN A 308 19.24 10.82 -2.41
CA GLN A 308 18.15 9.86 -2.22
C GLN A 308 17.31 10.16 -0.97
N TYR A 309 17.83 10.92 0.02
CA TYR A 309 17.08 11.28 1.24
C TYR A 309 15.82 12.13 0.98
N PRO A 310 15.82 13.13 0.08
CA PRO A 310 14.58 13.82 -0.29
C PRO A 310 13.47 12.86 -0.76
N TRP A 311 13.83 11.83 -1.50
CA TRP A 311 12.89 10.79 -1.95
C TRP A 311 12.39 9.93 -0.81
N LEU A 312 13.23 9.64 0.19
CA LEU A 312 12.82 8.90 1.37
C LEU A 312 11.77 9.69 2.17
N PHE A 313 12.01 10.96 2.44
CA PHE A 313 11.07 11.82 3.14
C PHE A 313 9.77 12.02 2.33
N PHE A 314 9.88 12.19 1.01
CA PHE A 314 8.73 12.25 0.12
C PHE A 314 7.88 10.97 0.18
N LEU A 315 8.48 9.79 0.09
CA LEU A 315 7.76 8.53 0.22
C LEU A 315 7.17 8.37 1.61
N ALA A 316 7.93 8.63 2.67
CA ALA A 316 7.46 8.51 4.05
C ALA A 316 6.24 9.39 4.33
N LYS A 317 6.15 10.59 3.72
CA LYS A 317 4.97 11.47 3.82
C LYS A 317 3.67 10.79 3.37
N HIS A 318 3.73 9.84 2.46
CA HIS A 318 2.54 9.09 2.03
C HIS A 318 2.05 8.07 3.07
N PHE A 319 2.82 7.80 4.11
CA PHE A 319 2.50 6.85 5.18
C PHE A 319 2.09 7.53 6.50
N CYS A 320 2.15 8.85 6.57
CA CYS A 320 1.78 9.62 7.75
C CYS A 320 0.87 10.80 7.39
N ASP A 321 0.27 11.41 8.42
CA ASP A 321 -0.54 12.62 8.25
C ASP A 321 0.35 13.86 8.17
N ASP A 322 1.54 13.80 8.79
CA ASP A 322 2.52 14.86 8.74
C ASP A 322 3.94 14.34 8.97
N ILE A 323 4.93 15.10 8.47
CA ILE A 323 6.35 14.86 8.69
C ILE A 323 7.01 16.13 9.22
N ILE A 324 7.79 15.99 10.27
CA ILE A 324 8.45 17.10 10.96
C ILE A 324 9.97 16.88 11.04
N ASP A 325 10.71 17.95 11.29
CA ASP A 325 12.18 17.91 11.35
C ASP A 325 12.74 17.47 12.71
N GLU A 326 11.92 17.42 13.77
CA GLU A 326 12.34 17.05 15.13
C GLU A 326 12.70 15.59 15.29
#